data_b3664caf7a98023e752173c72dd92292
#
_entry.id   b3664caf7a98023e752173c72dd92292
#
_cell.length_a   1.000
_cell.length_b   1.000
_cell.length_c   1.000
_cell.angle_alpha   90.00
_cell.angle_beta   90.00
_cell.angle_gamma   90.00
#
_symmetry.space_group_name_H-M   'P 1'
#
loop_
_entity.id
_entity.type
_entity.pdbx_description
1 polymer ?
#
loop_
_entity_poly.entity_id
_entity_poly.type
_entity_poly.pdbx_seq_one_letter_code
_entity_poly.pdbx_strand_id
1 'polypeptide(L)'
;MTATFSQLFVFVFLILQMSPQISLAATAELSVLSCRICHAQSETSSEIPSLAHRSKQEVLNKFKTFLAIKTESTIMHRYMTGYSAVEREDLADYISKFGLVAK
;
A
#
# COMPACT_ATOMS: atom_id res chain seq x y z
N MET A 1 4.99 25.66 -46.09
CA MET A 1 5.91 25.55 -44.95
C MET A 1 5.25 25.66 -43.56
N THR A 2 3.98 25.92 -43.46
CA THR A 2 3.25 26.06 -42.18
C THR A 2 2.67 24.73 -41.64
N ALA A 3 2.61 23.69 -42.48
CA ALA A 3 2.06 22.37 -42.08
C ALA A 3 3.00 21.52 -41.22
N THR A 4 4.28 21.72 -41.31
CA THR A 4 5.29 20.90 -40.59
C THR A 4 5.41 21.26 -39.11
N PHE A 5 5.19 22.51 -38.75
CA PHE A 5 5.29 22.95 -37.35
C PHE A 5 4.09 22.43 -36.50
N SER A 6 2.90 22.39 -37.09
CA SER A 6 1.71 21.88 -36.46
C SER A 6 1.77 20.37 -36.19
N GLN A 7 2.36 19.61 -37.14
CA GLN A 7 2.53 18.16 -36.95
C GLN A 7 3.56 17.83 -35.86
N LEU A 8 4.63 18.62 -35.78
CA LEU A 8 5.65 18.43 -34.73
C LEU A 8 5.06 18.66 -33.32
N PHE A 9 4.21 19.69 -33.16
CA PHE A 9 3.53 19.97 -31.89
C PHE A 9 2.58 18.86 -31.45
N VAL A 10 1.84 18.26 -32.38
CA VAL A 10 0.94 17.14 -32.11
C VAL A 10 1.71 15.90 -31.66
N PHE A 11 2.86 15.60 -32.32
CA PHE A 11 3.71 14.48 -31.93
C PHE A 11 4.35 14.66 -30.54
N VAL A 12 4.86 15.85 -30.25
CA VAL A 12 5.43 16.15 -28.93
C VAL A 12 4.36 16.07 -27.82
N PHE A 13 3.13 16.51 -28.11
CA PHE A 13 2.03 16.44 -27.14
C PHE A 13 1.58 14.99 -26.88
N LEU A 14 1.60 14.13 -27.90
CA LEU A 14 1.28 12.70 -27.76
C LEU A 14 2.33 11.93 -26.95
N ILE A 15 3.60 12.29 -27.07
CA ILE A 15 4.69 11.62 -26.31
C ILE A 15 4.64 12.00 -24.82
N LEU A 16 4.20 13.20 -24.46
CA LEU A 16 4.05 13.64 -23.07
C LEU A 16 2.93 12.90 -22.31
N GLN A 17 2.02 12.26 -23.03
CA GLN A 17 0.92 11.50 -22.41
C GLN A 17 1.31 10.07 -21.97
N MET A 18 2.49 9.59 -22.37
CA MET A 18 3.02 8.29 -21.94
C MET A 18 3.80 8.41 -20.62
N SER A 19 3.23 9.08 -19.61
CA SER A 19 3.76 9.01 -18.26
C SER A 19 3.63 7.57 -17.76
N PRO A 20 4.71 6.92 -17.26
CA PRO A 20 4.60 5.59 -16.67
C PRO A 20 3.63 5.69 -15.50
N GLN A 21 2.50 5.06 -15.62
CA GLN A 21 1.58 4.84 -14.53
C GLN A 21 2.27 3.89 -13.55
N ILE A 22 2.95 4.43 -12.55
CA ILE A 22 3.50 3.62 -11.45
C ILE A 22 2.28 2.96 -10.79
N SER A 23 2.15 1.66 -10.99
CA SER A 23 1.02 0.91 -10.47
C SER A 23 1.08 0.95 -8.94
N LEU A 24 0.06 1.51 -8.32
CA LEU A 24 -0.08 1.59 -6.86
C LEU A 24 -0.04 0.19 -6.21
N ALA A 25 -0.43 -0.84 -6.95
CA ALA A 25 -0.35 -2.24 -6.52
C ALA A 25 1.10 -2.70 -6.25
N ALA A 26 2.07 -2.24 -7.03
CA ALA A 26 3.49 -2.58 -6.82
C ALA A 26 4.03 -1.96 -5.52
N THR A 27 3.56 -0.78 -5.13
CA THR A 27 3.95 -0.13 -3.87
C THR A 27 3.36 -0.83 -2.65
N ALA A 28 2.10 -1.31 -2.72
CA ALA A 28 1.47 -2.07 -1.65
C ALA A 28 2.21 -3.40 -1.40
N GLU A 29 2.58 -4.12 -2.45
CA GLU A 29 3.34 -5.36 -2.36
C GLU A 29 4.69 -5.16 -1.65
N LEU A 30 5.46 -4.14 -2.05
CA LEU A 30 6.74 -3.81 -1.41
C LEU A 30 6.56 -3.39 0.05
N SER A 31 5.55 -2.60 0.36
CA SER A 31 5.26 -2.16 1.73
C SER A 31 4.89 -3.33 2.65
N VAL A 32 4.14 -4.30 2.14
CA VAL A 32 3.75 -5.50 2.89
C VAL A 32 4.95 -6.38 3.27
N LEU A 33 6.07 -6.32 2.53
CA LEU A 33 7.27 -7.07 2.89
C LEU A 33 7.78 -6.71 4.29
N SER A 34 7.70 -5.45 4.68
CA SER A 34 8.08 -5.01 6.03
C SER A 34 7.13 -5.55 7.11
N CYS A 35 5.86 -5.66 6.81
CA CYS A 35 4.86 -6.23 7.72
C CYS A 35 5.10 -7.73 7.99
N ARG A 36 5.60 -8.43 6.99
CA ARG A 36 5.89 -9.87 7.09
C ARG A 36 6.95 -10.22 8.10
N ILE A 37 7.92 -9.34 8.35
CA ILE A 37 9.00 -9.57 9.31
C ILE A 37 8.44 -9.94 10.68
N CYS A 38 7.36 -9.29 11.09
CA CYS A 38 6.73 -9.51 12.40
C CYS A 38 5.46 -10.35 12.33
N HIS A 39 4.64 -10.20 11.27
CA HIS A 39 3.31 -10.78 11.20
C HIS A 39 3.19 -12.06 10.36
N ALA A 40 4.28 -12.53 9.75
CA ALA A 40 4.26 -13.75 8.93
C ALA A 40 4.30 -15.05 9.75
N GLN A 41 4.48 -14.95 11.07
CA GLN A 41 4.55 -16.13 11.93
C GLN A 41 3.18 -16.76 12.14
N SER A 42 3.17 -18.08 12.28
CA SER A 42 1.96 -18.83 12.60
C SER A 42 1.35 -18.35 13.92
N GLU A 43 0.06 -18.53 14.08
CA GLU A 43 -0.81 -18.03 15.17
C GLU A 43 -0.39 -18.37 16.61
N THR A 44 0.81 -18.84 16.84
CA THR A 44 1.31 -19.32 18.13
C THR A 44 1.88 -18.25 19.06
N SER A 45 2.10 -17.01 18.57
CA SER A 45 2.52 -15.94 19.46
C SER A 45 1.36 -15.00 19.77
N SER A 46 0.99 -14.92 21.06
CA SER A 46 -0.08 -14.05 21.53
C SER A 46 0.20 -12.55 21.42
N GLU A 47 1.44 -12.17 21.21
CA GLU A 47 1.89 -10.77 21.22
C GLU A 47 1.81 -10.11 19.84
N ILE A 48 2.07 -10.86 18.76
CA ILE A 48 2.03 -10.35 17.39
C ILE A 48 1.00 -11.16 16.61
N PRO A 49 -0.17 -10.57 16.29
CA PRO A 49 -1.23 -11.30 15.61
C PRO A 49 -0.88 -11.62 14.16
N SER A 50 -1.27 -12.82 13.72
CA SER A 50 -1.22 -13.17 12.30
C SER A 50 -2.18 -12.29 11.50
N LEU A 51 -1.75 -11.87 10.31
CA LEU A 51 -2.60 -11.17 9.35
C LEU A 51 -3.21 -12.11 8.30
N ALA A 52 -3.02 -13.41 8.43
CA ALA A 52 -3.66 -14.39 7.56
C ALA A 52 -5.19 -14.36 7.75
N HIS A 53 -5.90 -14.54 6.64
CA HIS A 53 -7.37 -14.66 6.63
C HIS A 53 -8.16 -13.47 7.22
N ARG A 54 -7.56 -12.28 7.27
CA ARG A 54 -8.25 -11.07 7.71
C ARG A 54 -8.99 -10.42 6.54
N SER A 55 -10.21 -9.97 6.79
CA SER A 55 -10.93 -9.16 5.81
C SER A 55 -10.33 -7.76 5.70
N LYS A 56 -10.51 -7.13 4.53
CA LYS A 56 -10.09 -5.73 4.32
C LYS A 56 -10.64 -4.80 5.39
N GLN A 57 -11.92 -4.97 5.77
CA GLN A 57 -12.57 -4.11 6.76
C GLN A 57 -11.97 -4.28 8.16
N GLU A 58 -11.63 -5.50 8.56
CA GLU A 58 -10.95 -5.76 9.84
C GLU A 58 -9.58 -5.08 9.88
N VAL A 59 -8.79 -5.19 8.80
CA VAL A 59 -7.48 -4.54 8.70
C VAL A 59 -7.62 -3.02 8.79
N LEU A 60 -8.55 -2.43 8.04
CA LEU A 60 -8.81 -0.99 8.07
C LEU A 60 -9.25 -0.50 9.45
N ASN A 61 -10.10 -1.25 10.14
CA ASN A 61 -10.54 -0.91 11.49
C ASN A 61 -9.36 -0.91 12.48
N LYS A 62 -8.44 -1.87 12.36
CA LYS A 62 -7.21 -1.90 13.16
C LYS A 62 -6.30 -0.72 12.85
N PHE A 63 -6.13 -0.36 11.58
CA PHE A 63 -5.36 0.83 11.20
C PHE A 63 -5.92 2.10 11.84
N LYS A 64 -7.25 2.27 11.81
CA LYS A 64 -7.91 3.40 12.48
C LYS A 64 -7.65 3.40 13.98
N THR A 65 -7.71 2.24 14.62
CA THR A 65 -7.42 2.11 16.05
C THR A 65 -6.00 2.57 16.36
N PHE A 66 -5.01 2.13 15.60
CA PHE A 66 -3.62 2.54 15.81
C PHE A 66 -3.40 4.04 15.59
N LEU A 67 -4.07 4.64 14.62
CA LEU A 67 -3.98 6.08 14.37
C LEU A 67 -4.64 6.93 15.46
N ALA A 68 -5.69 6.42 16.11
CA ALA A 68 -6.41 7.10 17.17
C ALA A 68 -5.66 7.08 18.52
N ILE A 69 -4.69 6.19 18.70
CA ILE A 69 -3.90 6.09 19.92
C ILE A 69 -2.95 7.28 19.99
N LYS A 70 -3.24 8.24 20.86
CA LYS A 70 -2.41 9.42 21.08
C LYS A 70 -1.16 9.16 21.93
N THR A 71 -1.10 8.02 22.59
CA THR A 71 0.04 7.57 23.39
C THR A 71 0.84 6.55 22.59
N GLU A 72 2.13 6.70 22.54
CA GLU A 72 3.08 5.88 21.74
C GLU A 72 3.18 4.43 22.20
N SER A 73 2.07 3.79 22.51
CA SER A 73 2.07 2.49 23.17
C SER A 73 2.46 1.32 22.30
N THR A 74 2.41 1.47 20.97
CA THR A 74 2.80 0.39 20.04
C THR A 74 3.58 0.88 18.83
N ILE A 75 4.49 0.03 18.35
CA ILE A 75 5.23 0.28 17.11
C ILE A 75 4.28 0.45 15.91
N MET A 76 3.11 -0.19 15.94
CA MET A 76 2.13 -0.12 14.84
C MET A 76 1.58 1.29 14.64
N HIS A 77 1.46 2.11 15.69
CA HIS A 77 1.10 3.51 15.53
C HIS A 77 2.11 4.24 14.64
N ARG A 78 3.40 4.03 14.86
CA ARG A 78 4.48 4.65 14.07
C ARG A 78 4.45 4.21 12.61
N TYR A 79 4.23 2.91 12.36
CA TYR A 79 4.09 2.40 11.00
C TYR A 79 2.88 3.03 10.29
N MET A 80 1.73 3.06 10.95
CA MET A 80 0.50 3.55 10.31
C MET A 80 0.52 5.05 10.04
N THR A 81 1.20 5.85 10.85
CA THR A 81 1.37 7.29 10.61
C THR A 81 2.27 7.59 9.40
N GLY A 82 3.13 6.65 9.01
CA GLY A 82 3.99 6.77 7.82
C GLY A 82 3.26 6.57 6.48
N TYR A 83 2.02 6.06 6.48
CA TYR A 83 1.23 5.81 5.28
C TYR A 83 0.08 6.81 5.13
N SER A 84 -0.16 7.26 3.92
CA SER A 84 -1.36 8.04 3.58
C SER A 84 -2.64 7.20 3.69
N ALA A 85 -3.80 7.84 3.65
CA ALA A 85 -5.09 7.14 3.68
C ALA A 85 -5.25 6.18 2.50
N VAL A 86 -4.80 6.59 1.31
CA VAL A 86 -4.85 5.75 0.10
C VAL A 86 -3.94 4.55 0.23
N GLU A 87 -2.70 4.74 0.68
CA GLU A 87 -1.76 3.64 0.87
C GLU A 87 -2.25 2.63 1.91
N ARG A 88 -2.88 3.09 2.99
CA ARG A 88 -3.52 2.19 3.98
C ARG A 88 -4.66 1.37 3.39
N GLU A 89 -5.46 1.98 2.52
CA GLU A 89 -6.52 1.29 1.79
C GLU A 89 -5.97 0.17 0.90
N ASP A 90 -4.91 0.46 0.16
CA ASP A 90 -4.24 -0.49 -0.73
C ASP A 90 -3.55 -1.61 0.05
N LEU A 91 -2.90 -1.28 1.16
CA LEU A 91 -2.31 -2.27 2.08
C LEU A 91 -3.37 -3.23 2.62
N ALA A 92 -4.50 -2.70 3.06
CA ALA A 92 -5.59 -3.52 3.61
C ALA A 92 -6.20 -4.42 2.54
N ASP A 93 -6.34 -3.92 1.31
CA ASP A 93 -6.81 -4.71 0.18
C ASP A 93 -5.83 -5.83 -0.16
N TYR A 94 -4.53 -5.53 -0.23
CA TYR A 94 -3.49 -6.51 -0.49
C TYR A 94 -3.45 -7.60 0.60
N ILE A 95 -3.45 -7.22 1.86
CA ILE A 95 -3.43 -8.14 3.00
C ILE A 95 -4.65 -9.06 2.97
N SER A 96 -5.83 -8.54 2.65
CA SER A 96 -7.06 -9.35 2.61
C SER A 96 -7.05 -10.40 1.48
N LYS A 97 -6.41 -10.10 0.36
CA LYS A 97 -6.35 -10.98 -0.82
C LYS A 97 -5.25 -12.03 -0.73
N PHE A 98 -4.11 -11.65 -0.23
CA PHE A 98 -2.90 -12.46 -0.30
C PHE A 98 -2.38 -12.87 1.08
N GLY A 99 -2.89 -12.27 2.15
CA GLY A 99 -2.30 -12.40 3.48
C GLY A 99 -0.85 -11.89 3.48
N LEU A 100 -0.04 -12.48 4.34
CA LEU A 100 1.41 -12.22 4.36
C LEU A 100 2.20 -13.45 3.93
N VAL A 101 1.56 -14.40 3.28
CA VAL A 101 2.22 -15.64 2.84
C VAL A 101 3.12 -15.35 1.64
N ALA A 102 4.38 -15.72 1.74
CA ALA A 102 5.25 -15.78 0.57
C ALA A 102 4.73 -16.87 -0.36
N LYS A 103 4.47 -16.52 -1.62
CA LYS A 103 4.42 -17.51 -2.68
C LYS A 103 5.83 -17.94 -3.02
#